data_e3fe7cff447d464bb35337d95c7f0c9a
#
_entry.id   e3fe7cff447d464bb35337d95c7f0c9a
#
_cell.length_a   1.000
_cell.length_b   1.000
_cell.length_c   1.000
_cell.angle_alpha   90.00
_cell.angle_beta   90.00
_cell.angle_gamma   90.00
#
_symmetry.space_group_name_H-M   'P 1'
#
loop_
_entity.id
_entity.type
_entity.pdbx_description
1 polymer ?
#
loop_
_entity_poly.entity_id
_entity_poly.type
_entity_poly.pdbx_seq_one_letter_code
_entity_poly.pdbx_strand_id
1 'polypeptide(L)'
;MKKLFVVIACLAFASPVIAQSIGEKTGLSALVGVAPSTTDFLTQATISDIFGIEAGKLALQRGGDKTKSFAETAVKDHEESSQALKSLMQGGKVRASVPAAIDSARQTILDKLAKLQGAEFDKEYSDAQVSAQGDALSLFERYSKGGDHPDLKLYAVKRLPSLEERVRLAKDLKS
;
A
#
# COMPACT_ATOMS: atom_id res chain seq x y z
N MET A 1 51.25 40.28 29.54
CA MET A 1 50.73 38.92 29.34
C MET A 1 49.21 39.00 29.38
N LYS A 2 48.57 39.17 28.22
CA LYS A 2 47.10 39.28 28.10
C LYS A 2 46.60 37.96 27.49
N LYS A 3 45.85 37.17 28.26
CA LYS A 3 45.23 35.95 27.82
C LYS A 3 43.94 36.28 27.07
N LEU A 4 43.91 35.95 25.78
CA LEU A 4 42.76 36.07 24.88
C LEU A 4 41.90 34.84 25.04
N PHE A 5 40.69 34.97 25.59
CA PHE A 5 39.67 33.89 25.58
C PHE A 5 38.87 33.97 24.27
N VAL A 6 39.04 32.94 23.45
CA VAL A 6 38.19 32.72 22.27
C VAL A 6 36.97 31.93 22.72
N VAL A 7 35.81 32.57 22.68
CA VAL A 7 34.51 31.91 22.90
C VAL A 7 34.05 31.40 21.56
N ILE A 8 34.07 30.07 21.37
CA ILE A 8 33.48 29.42 20.22
C ILE A 8 31.97 29.24 20.48
N ALA A 9 31.15 30.04 19.79
CA ALA A 9 29.71 29.89 19.80
C ALA A 9 29.34 28.72 18.86
N CYS A 10 28.97 27.58 19.43
CA CYS A 10 28.37 26.47 18.67
C CYS A 10 26.93 26.85 18.27
N LEU A 11 26.73 27.23 17.02
CA LEU A 11 25.42 27.35 16.40
C LEU A 11 24.90 25.94 16.15
N ALA A 12 24.00 25.45 17.00
CA ALA A 12 23.21 24.24 16.75
C ALA A 12 22.19 24.52 15.64
N PHE A 13 22.46 24.05 14.45
CA PHE A 13 21.43 23.95 13.39
C PHE A 13 20.43 22.88 13.80
N ALA A 14 19.31 23.30 14.36
CA ALA A 14 18.15 22.45 14.51
C ALA A 14 17.53 22.21 13.11
N SER A 15 17.86 21.08 12.50
CA SER A 15 17.14 20.60 11.32
C SER A 15 15.69 20.32 11.72
N PRO A 16 14.67 20.79 10.97
CA PRO A 16 13.30 20.39 11.24
C PRO A 16 13.20 18.88 10.97
N VAL A 17 13.08 18.08 12.02
CA VAL A 17 12.64 16.71 11.94
C VAL A 17 11.21 16.77 11.40
N ILE A 18 11.05 16.44 10.12
CA ILE A 18 9.72 16.20 9.54
C ILE A 18 9.17 15.02 10.35
N ALA A 19 8.18 15.31 11.20
CA ALA A 19 7.42 14.29 11.91
C ALA A 19 6.67 13.45 10.87
N GLN A 20 7.32 12.40 10.36
CA GLN A 20 6.63 11.36 9.60
C GLN A 20 5.64 10.73 10.57
N SER A 21 4.36 10.67 10.19
CA SER A 21 3.31 10.18 11.04
C SER A 21 3.65 8.75 11.51
N ILE A 22 4.03 8.62 12.77
CA ILE A 22 4.42 7.35 13.40
C ILE A 22 3.23 6.36 13.39
N GLY A 23 2.00 6.90 13.34
CA GLY A 23 0.76 6.13 13.39
C GLY A 23 0.56 5.16 12.23
N GLU A 24 0.85 5.55 10.99
CA GLU A 24 0.67 4.66 9.83
C GLU A 24 1.73 3.54 9.78
N LYS A 25 2.97 3.84 10.19
CA LYS A 25 4.03 2.83 10.26
C LYS A 25 3.79 1.74 11.31
N THR A 26 3.01 2.05 12.35
CA THR A 26 2.70 1.11 13.44
C THR A 26 1.31 0.46 13.32
N GLY A 27 0.52 0.83 12.32
CA GLY A 27 -0.86 0.35 12.17
C GLY A 27 -1.84 0.91 13.22
N LEU A 28 -1.41 1.77 14.13
CA LEU A 28 -2.24 2.34 15.19
C LEU A 28 -3.40 3.19 14.65
N SER A 29 -3.19 3.95 13.58
CA SER A 29 -4.25 4.73 12.93
C SER A 29 -5.34 3.84 12.31
N ALA A 30 -4.97 2.65 11.82
CA ALA A 30 -5.95 1.67 11.36
C ALA A 30 -6.84 1.16 12.50
N LEU A 31 -6.27 0.91 13.67
CA LEU A 31 -7.02 0.43 14.85
C LEU A 31 -8.02 1.46 15.39
N VAL A 32 -7.74 2.75 15.29
CA VAL A 32 -8.62 3.81 15.77
C VAL A 32 -9.50 4.44 14.67
N GLY A 33 -9.47 3.91 13.46
CA GLY A 33 -10.30 4.36 12.34
C GLY A 33 -9.98 5.77 11.82
N VAL A 34 -8.81 6.32 12.15
CA VAL A 34 -8.36 7.63 11.68
C VAL A 34 -8.03 7.56 10.20
N ALA A 35 -8.48 8.56 9.43
CA ALA A 35 -8.14 8.67 8.02
C ALA A 35 -6.63 8.95 7.85
N PRO A 36 -5.96 8.28 6.91
CA PRO A 36 -4.58 8.60 6.57
C PRO A 36 -4.49 9.97 5.89
N SER A 37 -3.31 10.60 5.94
CA SER A 37 -3.03 11.77 5.12
C SER A 37 -3.10 11.42 3.61
N THR A 38 -3.28 12.42 2.74
CA THR A 38 -3.24 12.23 1.28
C THR A 38 -1.94 11.53 0.84
N THR A 39 -0.80 11.89 1.39
CA THR A 39 0.49 11.27 1.04
C THR A 39 0.56 9.82 1.50
N ASP A 40 0.11 9.52 2.72
CA ASP A 40 0.12 8.15 3.24
C ASP A 40 -0.87 7.25 2.46
N PHE A 41 -2.06 7.77 2.14
CA PHE A 41 -3.03 7.05 1.32
C PHE A 41 -2.45 6.69 -0.06
N LEU A 42 -1.89 7.66 -0.78
CA LEU A 42 -1.28 7.42 -2.10
C LEU A 42 -0.10 6.45 -2.02
N THR A 43 0.75 6.60 -1.00
CA THR A 43 1.88 5.69 -0.77
C THR A 43 1.40 4.26 -0.56
N GLN A 44 0.46 4.05 0.35
CA GLN A 44 -0.07 2.72 0.68
C GLN A 44 -0.84 2.10 -0.49
N ALA A 45 -1.68 2.88 -1.18
CA ALA A 45 -2.43 2.42 -2.34
C ALA A 45 -1.48 2.01 -3.50
N THR A 46 -0.45 2.81 -3.77
CA THR A 46 0.56 2.49 -4.79
C THR A 46 1.34 1.22 -4.45
N ILE A 47 1.79 1.07 -3.20
CA ILE A 47 2.47 -0.14 -2.73
C ILE A 47 1.56 -1.37 -2.84
N SER A 48 0.27 -1.22 -2.49
CA SER A 48 -0.72 -2.29 -2.63
C SER A 48 -0.90 -2.72 -4.08
N ASP A 49 -0.96 -1.77 -5.02
CA ASP A 49 -1.10 -2.07 -6.44
C ASP A 49 0.15 -2.78 -7.00
N ILE A 50 1.36 -2.30 -6.67
CA ILE A 50 2.60 -2.97 -7.10
C ILE A 50 2.66 -4.39 -6.55
N PHE A 51 2.38 -4.59 -5.27
CA PHE A 51 2.37 -5.92 -4.65
C PHE A 51 1.33 -6.84 -5.29
N GLY A 52 0.11 -6.35 -5.52
CA GLY A 52 -0.97 -7.12 -6.14
C GLY A 52 -0.61 -7.60 -7.55
N ILE A 53 0.01 -6.73 -8.35
CA ILE A 53 0.48 -7.06 -9.69
C ILE A 53 1.58 -8.13 -9.64
N GLU A 54 2.62 -7.94 -8.82
CA GLU A 54 3.75 -8.87 -8.76
C GLU A 54 3.35 -10.23 -8.17
N ALA A 55 2.58 -10.24 -7.08
CA ALA A 55 2.04 -11.48 -6.51
C ALA A 55 1.11 -12.21 -7.50
N GLY A 56 0.28 -11.46 -8.23
CA GLY A 56 -0.59 -12.03 -9.27
C GLY A 56 0.19 -12.65 -10.43
N LYS A 57 1.26 -12.02 -10.89
CA LYS A 57 2.15 -12.61 -11.92
C LYS A 57 2.77 -13.93 -11.46
N LEU A 58 3.18 -14.04 -10.19
CA LEU A 58 3.66 -15.31 -9.63
C LEU A 58 2.54 -16.35 -9.60
N ALA A 59 1.32 -15.95 -9.25
CA ALA A 59 0.16 -16.84 -9.19
C ALA A 59 -0.23 -17.39 -10.56
N LEU A 60 -0.15 -16.59 -11.61
CA LEU A 60 -0.38 -17.04 -12.98
C LEU A 60 0.61 -18.11 -13.45
N GLN A 61 1.84 -18.07 -12.93
CA GLN A 61 2.89 -19.03 -13.28
C GLN A 61 2.86 -20.30 -12.43
N ARG A 62 2.47 -20.21 -11.15
CA ARG A 62 2.74 -21.24 -10.13
C ARG A 62 1.50 -21.82 -9.46
N GLY A 63 0.37 -21.10 -9.51
CA GLY A 63 -0.86 -21.49 -8.85
C GLY A 63 -1.66 -22.53 -9.60
N GLY A 64 -2.60 -23.16 -8.90
CA GLY A 64 -3.65 -23.98 -9.49
C GLY A 64 -4.72 -23.14 -10.21
N ASP A 65 -5.67 -23.78 -10.86
CA ASP A 65 -6.66 -23.11 -11.74
C ASP A 65 -7.46 -22.02 -11.00
N LYS A 66 -7.91 -22.32 -9.79
CA LYS A 66 -8.66 -21.36 -8.96
C LYS A 66 -7.83 -20.13 -8.62
N THR A 67 -6.57 -20.34 -8.23
CA THR A 67 -5.61 -19.29 -7.92
C THR A 67 -5.30 -18.43 -9.16
N LYS A 68 -5.11 -19.06 -10.32
CA LYS A 68 -4.87 -18.36 -11.59
C LYS A 68 -6.06 -17.49 -12.00
N SER A 69 -7.28 -18.03 -11.91
CA SER A 69 -8.50 -17.27 -12.23
C SER A 69 -8.67 -16.03 -11.35
N PHE A 70 -8.40 -16.16 -10.04
CA PHE A 70 -8.38 -15.00 -9.14
C PHE A 70 -7.28 -14.01 -9.54
N ALA A 71 -6.08 -14.50 -9.82
CA ALA A 71 -4.93 -13.66 -10.14
C ALA A 71 -5.12 -12.84 -11.42
N GLU A 72 -5.75 -13.41 -12.47
CA GLU A 72 -6.08 -12.68 -13.70
C GLU A 72 -6.93 -11.45 -13.43
N THR A 73 -7.98 -11.61 -12.64
CA THR A 73 -8.86 -10.50 -12.25
C THR A 73 -8.13 -9.51 -11.35
N ALA A 74 -7.38 -10.01 -10.36
CA ALA A 74 -6.67 -9.16 -9.41
C ALA A 74 -5.59 -8.31 -10.08
N VAL A 75 -4.79 -8.86 -11.01
CA VAL A 75 -3.77 -8.11 -11.75
C VAL A 75 -4.42 -6.98 -12.54
N LYS A 76 -5.48 -7.28 -13.31
CA LYS A 76 -6.20 -6.25 -14.07
C LYS A 76 -6.72 -5.13 -13.18
N ASP A 77 -7.36 -5.48 -12.07
CA ASP A 77 -7.90 -4.49 -11.12
C ASP A 77 -6.82 -3.59 -10.51
N HIS A 78 -5.65 -4.15 -10.19
CA HIS A 78 -4.52 -3.39 -9.66
C HIS A 78 -3.86 -2.51 -10.73
N GLU A 79 -3.76 -2.95 -11.97
CA GLU A 79 -3.30 -2.15 -13.10
C GLU A 79 -4.23 -0.95 -13.36
N GLU A 80 -5.55 -1.17 -13.37
CA GLU A 80 -6.55 -0.11 -13.52
C GLU A 80 -6.48 0.89 -12.35
N SER A 81 -6.31 0.41 -11.10
CA SER A 81 -6.11 1.24 -9.92
C SER A 81 -4.87 2.11 -10.05
N SER A 82 -3.74 1.50 -10.40
CA SER A 82 -2.46 2.19 -10.60
C SER A 82 -2.57 3.27 -11.68
N GLN A 83 -3.23 2.98 -12.80
CA GLN A 83 -3.47 3.94 -13.87
C GLN A 83 -4.34 5.12 -13.42
N ALA A 84 -5.40 4.84 -12.66
CA ALA A 84 -6.29 5.89 -12.15
C ALA A 84 -5.55 6.82 -11.16
N LEU A 85 -4.75 6.26 -10.24
CA LEU A 85 -3.93 7.06 -9.32
C LEU A 85 -2.91 7.92 -10.05
N LYS A 86 -2.22 7.35 -11.05
CA LYS A 86 -1.28 8.10 -11.91
C LYS A 86 -1.97 9.26 -12.64
N SER A 87 -3.16 9.04 -13.17
CA SER A 87 -3.93 10.07 -13.87
C SER A 87 -4.33 11.23 -12.95
N LEU A 88 -4.71 10.93 -11.69
CA LEU A 88 -5.03 11.95 -10.70
C LEU A 88 -3.80 12.80 -10.34
N MET A 89 -2.63 12.19 -10.22
CA MET A 89 -1.38 12.90 -9.93
C MET A 89 -0.89 13.72 -11.13
N GLN A 90 -0.89 13.14 -12.35
CA GLN A 90 -0.43 13.82 -13.57
C GLN A 90 -1.32 14.98 -13.99
N GLY A 91 -2.62 14.91 -13.71
CA GLY A 91 -3.56 16.01 -13.94
C GLY A 91 -3.34 17.23 -13.03
N GLY A 92 -2.32 17.20 -12.18
CA GLY A 92 -2.01 18.29 -11.24
C GLY A 92 -3.03 18.40 -10.09
N LYS A 93 -4.00 17.49 -10.03
CA LYS A 93 -5.03 17.46 -8.99
C LYS A 93 -4.45 17.08 -7.63
N VAL A 94 -3.43 16.21 -7.62
CA VAL A 94 -2.74 15.77 -6.41
C VAL A 94 -1.24 15.88 -6.60
N ARG A 95 -0.58 16.59 -5.69
CA ARG A 95 0.89 16.70 -5.66
C ARG A 95 1.44 15.77 -4.57
N ALA A 96 1.93 14.60 -4.96
CA ALA A 96 2.61 13.68 -4.06
C ALA A 96 3.69 12.91 -4.80
N SER A 97 4.73 12.54 -4.07
CA SER A 97 5.72 11.56 -4.52
C SER A 97 5.30 10.20 -3.97
N VAL A 98 5.15 9.21 -4.86
CA VAL A 98 4.81 7.84 -4.49
C VAL A 98 6.00 6.91 -4.70
N PRO A 99 6.09 5.81 -3.93
CA PRO A 99 7.16 4.83 -4.10
C PRO A 99 7.13 4.21 -5.50
N ALA A 100 8.34 3.92 -6.03
CA ALA A 100 8.50 3.14 -7.26
C ALA A 100 8.60 1.62 -6.98
N ALA A 101 8.68 1.22 -5.71
CA ALA A 101 8.83 -0.16 -5.27
C ALA A 101 8.03 -0.41 -3.98
N ILE A 102 7.81 -1.69 -3.70
CA ILE A 102 7.18 -2.14 -2.45
C ILE A 102 8.12 -2.03 -1.26
N ASP A 103 7.56 -2.11 -0.06
CA ASP A 103 8.31 -2.19 1.19
C ASP A 103 8.96 -3.57 1.41
N SER A 104 9.86 -3.66 2.38
CA SER A 104 10.60 -4.89 2.70
C SER A 104 9.71 -6.03 3.20
N ALA A 105 8.61 -5.72 3.88
CA ALA A 105 7.67 -6.73 4.37
C ALA A 105 6.96 -7.42 3.20
N ARG A 106 6.46 -6.67 2.23
CA ARG A 106 5.84 -7.21 1.02
C ARG A 106 6.84 -7.90 0.12
N GLN A 107 8.07 -7.39 0.03
CA GLN A 107 9.15 -8.08 -0.70
C GLN A 107 9.44 -9.46 -0.10
N THR A 108 9.47 -9.58 1.22
CA THR A 108 9.66 -10.88 1.90
C THR A 108 8.55 -11.88 1.54
N ILE A 109 7.30 -11.42 1.41
CA ILE A 109 6.18 -12.28 0.96
C ILE A 109 6.41 -12.73 -0.49
N LEU A 110 6.77 -11.82 -1.41
CA LEU A 110 7.05 -12.18 -2.80
C LEU A 110 8.22 -13.17 -2.91
N ASP A 111 9.29 -12.96 -2.16
CA ASP A 111 10.46 -13.86 -2.14
C ASP A 111 10.10 -15.26 -1.62
N LYS A 112 9.15 -15.35 -0.68
CA LYS A 112 8.62 -16.63 -0.21
C LYS A 112 7.77 -17.29 -1.30
N LEU A 113 6.82 -16.57 -1.88
CA LEU A 113 5.96 -17.06 -2.96
C LEU A 113 6.77 -17.54 -4.17
N ALA A 114 7.85 -16.85 -4.53
CA ALA A 114 8.72 -17.21 -5.63
C ALA A 114 9.42 -18.58 -5.46
N LYS A 115 9.49 -19.13 -4.24
CA LYS A 115 10.09 -20.43 -3.94
C LYS A 115 9.10 -21.58 -3.90
N LEU A 116 7.79 -21.29 -3.89
CA LEU A 116 6.72 -22.27 -3.74
C LEU A 116 6.08 -22.63 -5.10
N GLN A 117 5.39 -23.76 -5.16
CA GLN A 117 4.61 -24.23 -6.30
C GLN A 117 3.39 -25.06 -5.86
N GLY A 118 2.38 -25.18 -6.73
CA GLY A 118 1.22 -26.03 -6.50
C GLY A 118 0.47 -25.69 -5.21
N ALA A 119 0.07 -26.67 -4.43
CA ALA A 119 -0.75 -26.50 -3.25
C ALA A 119 -0.09 -25.64 -2.14
N GLU A 120 1.24 -25.69 -2.00
CA GLU A 120 1.96 -24.85 -1.04
C GLU A 120 1.94 -23.38 -1.48
N PHE A 121 2.11 -23.14 -2.78
CA PHE A 121 1.95 -21.80 -3.34
C PHE A 121 0.54 -21.28 -3.13
N ASP A 122 -0.48 -22.07 -3.49
CA ASP A 122 -1.89 -21.67 -3.39
C ASP A 122 -2.27 -21.28 -1.97
N LYS A 123 -1.82 -22.08 -0.99
CA LYS A 123 -2.05 -21.78 0.43
C LYS A 123 -1.41 -20.45 0.84
N GLU A 124 -0.14 -20.26 0.57
CA GLU A 124 0.59 -19.06 0.97
C GLU A 124 0.07 -17.82 0.24
N TYR A 125 -0.23 -17.94 -1.06
CA TYR A 125 -0.82 -16.88 -1.85
C TYR A 125 -2.19 -16.47 -1.32
N SER A 126 -3.07 -17.43 -0.99
CA SER A 126 -4.39 -17.13 -0.44
C SER A 126 -4.31 -16.42 0.91
N ASP A 127 -3.39 -16.84 1.79
CA ASP A 127 -3.15 -16.18 3.08
C ASP A 127 -2.67 -14.73 2.88
N ALA A 128 -1.71 -14.51 1.98
CA ALA A 128 -1.20 -13.20 1.64
C ALA A 128 -2.29 -12.29 1.02
N GLN A 129 -3.14 -12.84 0.13
CA GLN A 129 -4.22 -12.08 -0.50
C GLN A 129 -5.31 -11.68 0.51
N VAL A 130 -5.73 -12.58 1.40
CA VAL A 130 -6.71 -12.22 2.44
C VAL A 130 -6.23 -11.06 3.29
N SER A 131 -4.96 -11.06 3.70
CA SER A 131 -4.37 -9.95 4.45
C SER A 131 -4.29 -8.67 3.62
N ALA A 132 -3.69 -8.74 2.43
CA ALA A 132 -3.46 -7.56 1.58
C ALA A 132 -4.76 -6.88 1.13
N GLN A 133 -5.79 -7.66 0.75
CA GLN A 133 -7.08 -7.11 0.34
C GLN A 133 -7.84 -6.51 1.53
N GLY A 134 -7.73 -7.12 2.73
CA GLY A 134 -8.29 -6.57 3.96
C GLY A 134 -7.67 -5.22 4.34
N ASP A 135 -6.34 -5.12 4.25
CA ASP A 135 -5.61 -3.87 4.52
C ASP A 135 -5.98 -2.78 3.51
N ALA A 136 -6.08 -3.13 2.22
CA ALA A 136 -6.49 -2.21 1.18
C ALA A 136 -7.92 -1.71 1.41
N LEU A 137 -8.88 -2.59 1.71
CA LEU A 137 -10.26 -2.20 2.01
C LEU A 137 -10.29 -1.23 3.20
N SER A 138 -9.63 -1.56 4.31
CA SER A 138 -9.55 -0.69 5.48
C SER A 138 -8.95 0.69 5.17
N LEU A 139 -7.89 0.74 4.38
CA LEU A 139 -7.26 1.99 3.93
C LEU A 139 -8.26 2.88 3.17
N PHE A 140 -8.94 2.30 2.19
CA PHE A 140 -9.88 3.01 1.34
C PHE A 140 -11.14 3.43 2.09
N GLU A 141 -11.67 2.60 3.01
CA GLU A 141 -12.78 2.97 3.88
C GLU A 141 -12.47 4.18 4.76
N ARG A 142 -11.31 4.18 5.41
CA ARG A 142 -10.88 5.30 6.25
C ARG A 142 -10.70 6.59 5.42
N TYR A 143 -10.08 6.48 4.25
CA TYR A 143 -9.86 7.64 3.39
C TYR A 143 -11.17 8.16 2.76
N SER A 144 -12.09 7.28 2.39
CA SER A 144 -13.41 7.66 1.86
C SER A 144 -14.24 8.48 2.84
N LYS A 145 -14.08 8.22 4.14
CA LYS A 145 -14.80 8.94 5.22
C LYS A 145 -14.13 10.26 5.59
N GLY A 146 -12.82 10.22 5.85
CA GLY A 146 -12.09 11.33 6.46
C GLY A 146 -10.92 11.90 5.64
N GLY A 147 -10.73 11.46 4.39
CA GLY A 147 -9.67 11.98 3.53
C GLY A 147 -9.81 13.47 3.24
N ASP A 148 -8.67 14.16 3.16
CA ASP A 148 -8.56 15.61 3.01
C ASP A 148 -8.59 16.10 1.55
N HIS A 149 -8.41 15.20 0.55
CA HIS A 149 -8.41 15.55 -0.87
C HIS A 149 -9.70 15.09 -1.57
N PRO A 150 -10.54 16.00 -2.11
CA PRO A 150 -11.86 15.65 -2.65
C PRO A 150 -11.85 14.60 -3.77
N ASP A 151 -10.95 14.77 -4.76
CA ASP A 151 -10.89 13.83 -5.91
C ASP A 151 -10.42 12.43 -5.48
N LEU A 152 -9.48 12.33 -4.54
CA LEU A 152 -9.02 11.04 -4.01
C LEU A 152 -10.07 10.42 -3.08
N LYS A 153 -10.80 11.22 -2.33
CA LYS A 153 -11.92 10.74 -1.53
C LYS A 153 -13.01 10.13 -2.43
N LEU A 154 -13.35 10.81 -3.54
CA LEU A 154 -14.30 10.28 -4.53
C LEU A 154 -13.76 9.00 -5.19
N TYR A 155 -12.48 8.96 -5.51
CA TYR A 155 -11.81 7.76 -6.01
C TYR A 155 -11.92 6.61 -5.00
N ALA A 156 -11.61 6.85 -3.73
CA ALA A 156 -11.72 5.84 -2.68
C ALA A 156 -13.14 5.29 -2.58
N VAL A 157 -14.17 6.15 -2.54
CA VAL A 157 -15.58 5.73 -2.52
C VAL A 157 -15.92 4.81 -3.70
N LYS A 158 -15.49 5.19 -4.91
CA LYS A 158 -15.77 4.41 -6.14
C LYS A 158 -15.09 3.04 -6.15
N ARG A 159 -13.97 2.88 -5.44
CA ARG A 159 -13.24 1.62 -5.38
C ARG A 159 -13.76 0.63 -4.34
N LEU A 160 -14.52 1.07 -3.34
CA LEU A 160 -14.98 0.21 -2.24
C LEU A 160 -15.71 -1.06 -2.72
N PRO A 161 -16.69 -1.04 -3.65
CA PRO A 161 -17.38 -2.26 -4.06
C PRO A 161 -16.43 -3.31 -4.65
N SER A 162 -15.48 -2.90 -5.46
CA SER A 162 -14.48 -3.81 -6.06
C SER A 162 -13.52 -4.36 -4.99
N LEU A 163 -13.15 -3.57 -3.97
CA LEU A 163 -12.31 -4.02 -2.85
C LEU A 163 -13.05 -5.03 -1.96
N GLU A 164 -14.32 -4.78 -1.64
CA GLU A 164 -15.16 -5.71 -0.88
C GLU A 164 -15.27 -7.07 -1.60
N GLU A 165 -15.52 -7.06 -2.91
CA GLU A 165 -15.60 -8.27 -3.71
C GLU A 165 -14.26 -9.02 -3.73
N ARG A 166 -13.13 -8.33 -3.86
CA ARG A 166 -11.80 -8.95 -3.81
C ARG A 166 -11.49 -9.60 -2.46
N VAL A 167 -11.89 -8.95 -1.35
CA VAL A 167 -11.78 -9.56 -0.02
C VAL A 167 -12.58 -10.85 0.06
N ARG A 168 -13.80 -10.87 -0.48
CA ARG A 168 -14.65 -12.07 -0.54
C ARG A 168 -13.98 -13.17 -1.36
N LEU A 169 -13.57 -12.86 -2.59
CA LEU A 169 -12.89 -13.80 -3.49
C LEU A 169 -11.58 -14.34 -2.92
N ALA A 170 -10.79 -13.50 -2.23
CA ALA A 170 -9.57 -13.95 -1.57
C ALA A 170 -9.86 -14.95 -0.44
N LYS A 171 -10.92 -14.74 0.33
CA LYS A 171 -11.37 -15.71 1.35
C LYS A 171 -11.82 -17.04 0.72
N ASP A 172 -12.49 -16.97 -0.43
CA ASP A 172 -12.95 -18.15 -1.15
C ASP A 172 -11.77 -18.99 -1.69
N LEU A 173 -10.57 -18.42 -1.91
CA LEU A 173 -9.38 -19.19 -2.27
C LEU A 173 -8.97 -20.19 -1.18
N LYS A 174 -9.30 -19.94 0.07
CA LYS A 174 -8.92 -20.79 1.21
C LYS A 174 -9.86 -21.98 1.41
N SER A 175 -11.02 -21.99 0.75
CA SER A 175 -12.02 -23.07 0.77
C SER A 175 -11.80 -24.03 -0.41
#